data_0db51e40f2107c95d1359efb1f2c67aa
#
_entry.id   0db51e40f2107c95d1359efb1f2c67aa
#
_cell.length_a   1.000
_cell.length_b   1.000
_cell.length_c   1.000
_cell.angle_alpha   90.00
_cell.angle_beta   90.00
_cell.angle_gamma   90.00
#
_symmetry.space_group_name_H-M   'P 1'
#
loop_
_entity.id
_entity.type
_entity.pdbx_description
1 polymer ?
#
loop_
_entity_poly.entity_id
_entity_poly.type
_entity_poly.pdbx_seq_one_letter_code
_entity_poly.pdbx_strand_id
1 'polypeptide(L)'
;MNWKTATALSTLYDYAVQNRALSRLGARILWNYDIANLHRAISTQDPTALTLDIPCGGGMAVRGPRHVAADLSATMLHRALRKTNTLVQTNIYALPFHPATFDACVTYNGLHCLDAPAAAIAELTRVLRPGGTLSGTTLVRGTNRDPLITAFQRLGIFGTPGTTEDLRTWLTAAGLRDIELTPTGAVTAFTARK
;
A
#
# COMPACT_ATOMS: atom_id res chain seq x y z
N MET A 1 -5.33 -14.60 -6.22
CA MET A 1 -6.59 -14.19 -6.90
C MET A 1 -6.26 -13.54 -8.21
N ASN A 2 -6.90 -13.96 -9.27
CA ASN A 2 -6.69 -13.31 -10.56
C ASN A 2 -7.54 -12.01 -10.56
N TRP A 3 -6.95 -10.88 -10.19
CA TRP A 3 -7.59 -9.56 -10.18
C TRP A 3 -8.20 -9.17 -11.54
N LYS A 4 -7.93 -9.98 -12.56
CA LYS A 4 -8.49 -9.84 -13.92
C LYS A 4 -9.92 -10.40 -14.05
N THR A 5 -10.42 -11.22 -13.11
CA THR A 5 -11.66 -11.98 -13.29
C THR A 5 -12.72 -11.80 -12.20
N ALA A 6 -12.48 -11.04 -11.14
CA ALA A 6 -13.43 -10.86 -10.03
C ALA A 6 -14.30 -9.60 -10.22
N THR A 7 -15.19 -9.60 -11.21
CA THR A 7 -15.95 -8.41 -11.61
C THR A 7 -17.02 -7.96 -10.61
N ALA A 8 -17.69 -8.82 -9.90
CA ALA A 8 -18.78 -8.44 -8.99
C ALA A 8 -18.29 -8.12 -7.56
N LEU A 9 -17.42 -8.98 -7.00
CA LEU A 9 -16.90 -8.81 -5.62
C LEU A 9 -15.92 -7.65 -5.53
N SER A 10 -15.10 -7.45 -6.57
CA SER A 10 -14.20 -6.30 -6.66
C SER A 10 -14.96 -4.99 -6.77
N THR A 11 -16.07 -4.97 -7.50
CA THR A 11 -16.91 -3.77 -7.64
C THR A 11 -17.58 -3.40 -6.31
N LEU A 12 -18.07 -4.39 -5.56
CA LEU A 12 -18.66 -4.17 -4.24
C LEU A 12 -17.61 -3.72 -3.21
N TYR A 13 -16.45 -4.36 -3.20
CA TYR A 13 -15.31 -3.96 -2.37
C TYR A 13 -14.87 -2.52 -2.69
N ASP A 14 -14.73 -2.19 -3.96
CA ASP A 14 -14.37 -0.87 -4.43
C ASP A 14 -15.39 0.20 -4.05
N TYR A 15 -16.68 -0.11 -4.15
CA TYR A 15 -17.74 0.79 -3.71
C TYR A 15 -17.66 1.06 -2.20
N ALA A 16 -17.44 0.01 -1.40
CA ALA A 16 -17.30 0.12 0.04
C ALA A 16 -16.06 0.93 0.45
N VAL A 17 -14.94 0.78 -0.26
CA VAL A 17 -13.69 1.53 0.00
C VAL A 17 -13.82 2.99 -0.44
N GLN A 18 -14.54 3.28 -1.52
CA GLN A 18 -14.71 4.65 -2.03
C GLN A 18 -15.75 5.47 -1.25
N ASN A 19 -16.72 4.82 -0.63
CA ASN A 19 -17.69 5.50 0.22
C ASN A 19 -17.06 5.82 1.57
N ARG A 20 -16.80 7.11 1.86
CA ARG A 20 -16.13 7.58 3.08
C ARG A 20 -16.80 7.09 4.38
N ALA A 21 -18.11 6.97 4.42
CA ALA A 21 -18.82 6.50 5.60
C ALA A 21 -18.67 4.99 5.77
N LEU A 22 -18.86 4.23 4.68
CA LEU A 22 -18.70 2.75 4.68
C LEU A 22 -17.25 2.34 4.93
N SER A 23 -16.28 3.04 4.35
CA SER A 23 -14.86 2.74 4.57
C SER A 23 -14.43 3.01 6.01
N ARG A 24 -14.93 4.09 6.65
CA ARG A 24 -14.68 4.37 8.07
C ARG A 24 -15.28 3.31 8.97
N LEU A 25 -16.55 2.98 8.74
CA LEU A 25 -17.25 1.97 9.55
C LEU A 25 -16.62 0.58 9.35
N GLY A 26 -16.33 0.19 8.11
CA GLY A 26 -15.68 -1.08 7.77
C GLY A 26 -14.28 -1.18 8.39
N ALA A 27 -13.44 -0.15 8.28
CA ALA A 27 -12.12 -0.14 8.90
C ALA A 27 -12.20 -0.28 10.42
N ARG A 28 -13.15 0.39 11.06
CA ARG A 28 -13.32 0.33 12.52
C ARG A 28 -13.86 -1.02 13.00
N ILE A 29 -14.86 -1.58 12.33
CA ILE A 29 -15.49 -2.85 12.73
C ILE A 29 -14.57 -4.04 12.39
N LEU A 30 -14.10 -4.10 11.14
CA LEU A 30 -13.33 -5.24 10.66
C LEU A 30 -11.90 -5.25 11.18
N TRP A 31 -11.24 -4.09 11.22
CA TRP A 31 -9.80 -4.00 11.48
C TRP A 31 -9.44 -3.27 12.77
N ASN A 32 -10.44 -2.77 13.51
CA ASN A 32 -10.23 -1.91 14.68
C ASN A 32 -9.28 -0.74 14.36
N TYR A 33 -9.47 -0.15 13.18
CA TYR A 33 -8.59 0.89 12.63
C TYR A 33 -9.36 2.18 12.32
N ASP A 34 -8.82 3.31 12.79
CA ASP A 34 -9.33 4.62 12.41
C ASP A 34 -8.67 5.08 11.10
N ILE A 35 -9.46 5.18 10.05
CA ILE A 35 -9.00 5.61 8.73
C ILE A 35 -8.45 7.06 8.73
N ALA A 36 -8.74 7.85 9.76
CA ALA A 36 -8.13 9.17 9.93
C ALA A 36 -6.60 9.09 10.07
N ASN A 37 -6.08 7.99 10.63
CA ASN A 37 -4.64 7.75 10.71
C ASN A 37 -4.01 7.58 9.32
N LEU A 38 -4.70 6.89 8.40
CA LEU A 38 -4.27 6.78 7.01
C LEU A 38 -4.23 8.15 6.32
N HIS A 39 -5.30 8.93 6.46
CA HIS A 39 -5.33 10.29 5.88
C HIS A 39 -4.25 11.19 6.46
N ARG A 40 -3.95 11.05 7.74
CA ARG A 40 -2.85 11.78 8.39
C ARG A 40 -1.50 11.34 7.80
N ALA A 41 -1.23 10.05 7.70
CA ALA A 41 0.00 9.52 7.10
C ALA A 41 0.19 10.01 5.65
N ILE A 42 -0.89 10.03 4.85
CA ILE A 42 -0.86 10.59 3.50
C ILE A 42 -0.58 12.11 3.55
N SER A 43 -1.15 12.85 4.50
CA SER A 43 -1.01 14.32 4.57
C SER A 43 0.38 14.80 4.98
N THR A 44 1.18 13.97 5.60
CA THR A 44 2.56 14.29 6.02
C THR A 44 3.59 14.13 4.90
N GLN A 45 3.20 13.62 3.74
CA GLN A 45 4.11 13.47 2.60
C GLN A 45 4.49 14.84 2.04
N ASP A 46 5.76 14.97 1.62
CA ASP A 46 6.25 16.13 0.90
C ASP A 46 5.64 16.18 -0.51
N PRO A 47 4.80 17.17 -0.83
CA PRO A 47 4.18 17.27 -2.15
C PRO A 47 5.17 17.65 -3.27
N THR A 48 6.39 18.06 -2.94
CA THR A 48 7.45 18.42 -3.91
C THR A 48 8.35 17.24 -4.27
N ALA A 49 8.32 16.16 -3.47
CA ALA A 49 9.09 14.96 -3.71
C ALA A 49 8.60 14.22 -4.97
N LEU A 50 9.53 13.69 -5.76
CA LEU A 50 9.18 12.73 -6.81
C LEU A 50 8.78 11.41 -6.15
N THR A 51 7.48 11.14 -6.11
CA THR A 51 6.89 10.05 -5.35
C THR A 51 6.37 8.95 -6.27
N LEU A 52 6.70 7.70 -5.97
CA LEU A 52 6.05 6.52 -6.54
C LEU A 52 5.00 5.98 -5.56
N ASP A 53 3.75 5.90 -6.00
CA ASP A 53 2.63 5.31 -5.27
C ASP A 53 2.24 3.98 -5.91
N ILE A 54 2.49 2.85 -5.21
CA ILE A 54 2.20 1.52 -5.74
C ILE A 54 1.91 0.48 -4.62
N PRO A 55 0.81 -0.30 -4.75
CA PRO A 55 -0.27 -0.12 -5.70
C PRO A 55 -1.11 1.12 -5.35
N CYS A 56 -1.35 1.99 -6.33
CA CYS A 56 -2.03 3.27 -6.10
C CYS A 56 -3.56 3.13 -5.96
N GLY A 57 -4.13 2.01 -6.40
CA GLY A 57 -5.57 1.85 -6.48
C GLY A 57 -6.23 3.00 -7.26
N GLY A 58 -7.29 3.58 -6.73
CA GLY A 58 -7.96 4.76 -7.30
C GLY A 58 -7.24 6.10 -7.03
N GLY A 59 -5.96 6.09 -6.68
CA GLY A 59 -5.13 7.30 -6.49
C GLY A 59 -5.46 8.07 -5.21
N MET A 60 -5.73 7.39 -4.10
CA MET A 60 -6.09 8.06 -2.84
C MET A 60 -4.94 8.89 -2.27
N ALA A 61 -3.70 8.44 -2.49
CA ALA A 61 -2.51 9.11 -1.97
C ALA A 61 -1.90 10.13 -2.93
N VAL A 62 -2.47 10.31 -4.13
CA VAL A 62 -1.94 11.27 -5.13
C VAL A 62 -1.88 12.68 -4.56
N ARG A 63 -0.69 13.28 -4.60
CA ARG A 63 -0.43 14.66 -4.19
C ARG A 63 0.59 15.30 -5.13
N GLY A 64 0.24 16.48 -5.61
CA GLY A 64 1.14 17.28 -6.44
C GLY A 64 1.45 16.71 -7.82
N PRO A 65 2.21 17.45 -8.63
CA PRO A 65 2.50 17.09 -10.03
C PRO A 65 3.63 16.05 -10.17
N ARG A 66 4.44 15.85 -9.14
CA ARG A 66 5.58 14.91 -9.12
C ARG A 66 5.21 13.55 -8.54
N HIS A 67 3.94 13.13 -8.72
CA HIS A 67 3.40 11.88 -8.18
C HIS A 67 3.13 10.89 -9.31
N VAL A 68 3.87 9.79 -9.33
CA VAL A 68 3.71 8.67 -10.26
C VAL A 68 2.82 7.63 -9.60
N ALA A 69 1.60 7.47 -10.12
CA ALA A 69 0.66 6.47 -9.63
C ALA A 69 0.77 5.19 -10.46
N ALA A 70 1.12 4.09 -9.82
CA ALA A 70 1.35 2.81 -10.47
C ALA A 70 0.44 1.72 -9.90
N ASP A 71 -0.07 0.85 -10.75
CA ASP A 71 -0.89 -0.31 -10.34
C ASP A 71 -0.81 -1.40 -11.40
N LEU A 72 -1.04 -2.65 -11.00
CA LEU A 72 -1.17 -3.77 -11.94
C LEU A 72 -2.52 -3.73 -12.68
N SER A 73 -3.54 -3.18 -12.05
CA SER A 73 -4.92 -3.13 -12.54
C SER A 73 -5.17 -1.90 -13.39
N ALA A 74 -5.41 -2.10 -14.70
CA ALA A 74 -5.83 -1.02 -15.59
C ALA A 74 -7.13 -0.33 -15.11
N THR A 75 -8.04 -1.07 -14.49
CA THR A 75 -9.27 -0.52 -13.92
C THR A 75 -9.00 0.47 -12.79
N MET A 76 -8.03 0.17 -11.91
CA MET A 76 -7.62 1.09 -10.85
C MET A 76 -6.95 2.34 -11.42
N LEU A 77 -6.07 2.18 -12.40
CA LEU A 77 -5.44 3.32 -13.08
C LEU A 77 -6.46 4.21 -13.77
N HIS A 78 -7.48 3.63 -14.42
CA HIS A 78 -8.57 4.43 -15.00
C HIS A 78 -9.30 5.32 -13.96
N ARG A 79 -9.43 4.83 -12.73
CA ARG A 79 -9.99 5.64 -11.63
C ARG A 79 -9.02 6.72 -11.14
N ALA A 80 -7.73 6.41 -11.11
CA ALA A 80 -6.68 7.34 -10.70
C ALA A 80 -6.48 8.50 -11.70
N LEU A 81 -6.88 8.33 -12.97
CA LEU A 81 -6.89 9.38 -14.01
C LEU A 81 -7.62 10.66 -13.59
N ARG A 82 -8.57 10.56 -12.66
CA ARG A 82 -9.28 11.75 -12.14
C ARG A 82 -8.40 12.63 -11.25
N LYS A 83 -7.22 12.16 -10.87
CA LYS A 83 -6.34 12.83 -9.89
C LYS A 83 -4.93 13.11 -10.42
N THR A 84 -4.47 12.32 -11.39
CA THR A 84 -3.17 12.50 -12.01
C THR A 84 -3.16 11.92 -13.42
N ASN A 85 -2.33 12.49 -14.29
CA ASN A 85 -2.06 11.95 -15.63
C ASN A 85 -0.76 11.12 -15.68
N THR A 86 -0.01 11.06 -14.59
CA THR A 86 1.24 10.29 -14.53
C THR A 86 0.93 8.90 -13.98
N LEU A 87 0.48 8.02 -14.88
CA LEU A 87 0.04 6.67 -14.57
C LEU A 87 0.94 5.63 -15.23
N VAL A 88 1.26 4.56 -14.50
CA VAL A 88 2.07 3.45 -15.02
C VAL A 88 1.41 2.13 -14.66
N GLN A 89 1.05 1.33 -15.66
CA GLN A 89 0.60 -0.05 -15.43
C GLN A 89 1.82 -0.94 -15.29
N THR A 90 2.03 -1.49 -14.09
CA THR A 90 3.22 -2.31 -13.81
C THR A 90 3.02 -3.29 -12.67
N ASN A 91 3.90 -4.28 -12.63
CA ASN A 91 4.01 -5.22 -11.52
C ASN A 91 4.97 -4.66 -10.47
N ILE A 92 4.56 -4.62 -9.20
CA ILE A 92 5.37 -4.15 -8.08
C ILE A 92 6.68 -4.93 -7.90
N TYR A 93 6.75 -6.17 -8.37
CA TYR A 93 7.94 -7.02 -8.30
C TYR A 93 8.97 -6.77 -9.41
N ALA A 94 8.62 -5.94 -10.42
CA ALA A 94 9.49 -5.64 -11.57
C ALA A 94 9.15 -4.24 -12.09
N LEU A 95 9.60 -3.22 -11.39
CA LEU A 95 9.30 -1.82 -11.69
C LEU A 95 10.13 -1.34 -12.89
N PRO A 96 9.51 -0.70 -13.89
CA PRO A 96 10.21 -0.23 -15.10
C PRO A 96 10.94 1.10 -14.86
N PHE A 97 11.56 1.24 -13.69
CA PHE A 97 12.29 2.44 -13.30
C PHE A 97 13.75 2.10 -12.99
N HIS A 98 14.65 3.04 -13.28
CA HIS A 98 16.04 2.93 -12.87
C HIS A 98 16.20 2.91 -11.35
N PRO A 99 17.26 2.27 -10.84
CA PRO A 99 17.61 2.40 -9.41
C PRO A 99 17.73 3.88 -9.01
N ALA A 100 17.42 4.19 -7.76
CA ALA A 100 17.57 5.52 -7.18
C ALA A 100 16.83 6.66 -7.96
N THR A 101 15.65 6.36 -8.50
CA THR A 101 14.84 7.32 -9.25
C THR A 101 14.00 8.22 -8.35
N PHE A 102 13.38 7.67 -7.30
CA PHE A 102 12.35 8.36 -6.51
C PHE A 102 12.88 8.91 -5.21
N ASP A 103 12.38 10.08 -4.84
CA ASP A 103 12.62 10.72 -3.53
C ASP A 103 11.84 10.00 -2.43
N ALA A 104 10.63 9.53 -2.76
CA ALA A 104 9.75 8.79 -1.88
C ALA A 104 9.04 7.66 -2.61
N CYS A 105 8.84 6.55 -1.93
CA CYS A 105 7.94 5.48 -2.36
C CYS A 105 6.85 5.31 -1.29
N VAL A 106 5.61 5.14 -1.73
CA VAL A 106 4.48 4.93 -0.82
C VAL A 106 3.68 3.70 -1.22
N THR A 107 3.19 2.97 -0.22
CA THR A 107 2.34 1.79 -0.42
C THR A 107 1.28 1.72 0.69
N TYR A 108 0.08 2.17 0.37
CA TYR A 108 -1.02 2.21 1.33
C TYR A 108 -1.99 1.06 1.11
N ASN A 109 -2.11 0.22 2.13
CA ASN A 109 -2.99 -0.96 2.14
C ASN A 109 -2.77 -1.92 0.96
N GLY A 110 -1.54 -2.01 0.44
CA GLY A 110 -1.18 -2.87 -0.69
C GLY A 110 -0.43 -4.14 -0.28
N LEU A 111 0.51 -4.05 0.66
CA LEU A 111 1.45 -5.15 0.97
C LEU A 111 0.76 -6.45 1.40
N HIS A 112 -0.31 -6.39 2.18
CA HIS A 112 -1.03 -7.57 2.64
C HIS A 112 -1.80 -8.33 1.52
N CYS A 113 -1.95 -7.70 0.35
CA CYS A 113 -2.54 -8.33 -0.83
C CYS A 113 -1.51 -9.07 -1.69
N LEU A 114 -0.22 -8.94 -1.37
CA LEU A 114 0.89 -9.50 -2.14
C LEU A 114 1.28 -10.90 -1.65
N ASP A 115 1.68 -11.77 -2.57
CA ASP A 115 2.16 -13.12 -2.23
C ASP A 115 3.58 -13.08 -1.63
N ALA A 116 4.41 -12.11 -2.03
CA ALA A 116 5.78 -11.92 -1.57
C ALA A 116 6.06 -10.46 -1.14
N PRO A 117 5.53 -9.97 0.01
CA PRO A 117 5.70 -8.59 0.45
C PRO A 117 7.17 -8.16 0.59
N ALA A 118 8.04 -9.06 1.06
CA ALA A 118 9.48 -8.78 1.18
C ALA A 118 10.12 -8.44 -0.18
N ALA A 119 9.76 -9.18 -1.24
CA ALA A 119 10.28 -8.92 -2.59
C ALA A 119 9.78 -7.56 -3.13
N ALA A 120 8.53 -7.20 -2.85
CA ALA A 120 8.00 -5.90 -3.20
C ALA A 120 8.75 -4.75 -2.47
N ILE A 121 9.00 -4.90 -1.17
CA ILE A 121 9.77 -3.92 -0.39
C ILE A 121 11.19 -3.78 -0.95
N ALA A 122 11.87 -4.88 -1.32
CA ALA A 122 13.19 -4.84 -1.93
C ALA A 122 13.19 -4.07 -3.26
N GLU A 123 12.17 -4.28 -4.09
CA GLU A 123 12.05 -3.59 -5.38
C GLU A 123 11.73 -2.10 -5.21
N LEU A 124 10.86 -1.74 -4.26
CA LEU A 124 10.61 -0.35 -3.87
C LEU A 124 11.90 0.32 -3.36
N THR A 125 12.69 -0.40 -2.55
CA THR A 125 13.98 0.08 -2.06
C THR A 125 14.98 0.27 -3.20
N ARG A 126 14.98 -0.61 -4.21
CA ARG A 126 15.85 -0.46 -5.39
C ARG A 126 15.63 0.87 -6.09
N VAL A 127 14.37 1.22 -6.37
CA VAL A 127 14.03 2.45 -7.10
C VAL A 127 14.08 3.71 -6.24
N LEU A 128 14.12 3.58 -4.92
CA LEU A 128 14.28 4.67 -3.97
C LEU A 128 15.74 5.15 -3.97
N ARG A 129 15.97 6.47 -4.01
CA ARG A 129 17.32 7.05 -3.91
C ARG A 129 17.92 6.92 -2.51
N PRO A 130 19.25 6.97 -2.34
CA PRO A 130 19.85 7.10 -1.04
C PRO A 130 19.28 8.31 -0.26
N GLY A 131 18.94 8.12 1.01
CA GLY A 131 18.26 9.12 1.83
C GLY A 131 16.76 9.28 1.55
N GLY A 132 16.21 8.59 0.55
CA GLY A 132 14.78 8.60 0.24
C GLY A 132 13.96 7.83 1.27
N THR A 133 12.64 8.04 1.26
CA THR A 133 11.71 7.52 2.28
C THR A 133 10.74 6.50 1.67
N LEU A 134 10.61 5.33 2.31
CA LEU A 134 9.53 4.39 2.06
C LEU A 134 8.51 4.49 3.19
N SER A 135 7.24 4.72 2.86
CA SER A 135 6.17 4.77 3.86
C SER A 135 4.90 4.08 3.39
N GLY A 136 4.05 3.70 4.34
CA GLY A 136 2.81 3.04 3.99
C GLY A 136 2.00 2.54 5.17
N THR A 137 0.95 1.77 4.84
CA THR A 137 0.13 1.05 5.81
C THR A 137 -0.16 -0.35 5.30
N THR A 138 -0.23 -1.31 6.20
CA THR A 138 -0.60 -2.69 5.84
C THR A 138 -1.35 -3.37 6.97
N LEU A 139 -2.26 -4.28 6.61
CA LEU A 139 -2.83 -5.21 7.57
C LEU A 139 -1.75 -6.18 8.04
N VAL A 140 -1.76 -6.49 9.32
CA VAL A 140 -0.80 -7.39 9.97
C VAL A 140 -1.51 -8.48 10.77
N ARG A 141 -0.85 -9.64 10.86
CA ARG A 141 -1.21 -10.75 11.74
C ARG A 141 -0.70 -10.53 13.17
N GLY A 142 -1.05 -11.46 14.05
CA GLY A 142 -0.72 -11.37 15.46
C GLY A 142 -1.71 -10.51 16.25
N THR A 143 -2.94 -10.37 15.73
CA THR A 143 -4.03 -9.61 16.35
C THR A 143 -5.28 -10.47 16.53
N ASN A 144 -6.27 -9.96 17.27
CA ASN A 144 -7.57 -10.64 17.39
C ASN A 144 -8.37 -10.69 16.06
N ARG A 145 -7.81 -10.15 14.97
CA ARG A 145 -8.40 -10.18 13.61
C ARG A 145 -7.83 -11.28 12.71
N ASP A 146 -6.91 -12.09 13.20
CA ASP A 146 -6.30 -13.18 12.44
C ASP A 146 -7.30 -14.17 11.83
N PRO A 147 -8.41 -14.56 12.51
CA PRO A 147 -9.43 -15.40 11.87
C PRO A 147 -10.05 -14.75 10.63
N LEU A 148 -10.29 -13.44 10.68
CA LEU A 148 -10.83 -12.67 9.56
C LEU A 148 -9.80 -12.57 8.42
N ILE A 149 -8.54 -12.26 8.75
CA ILE A 149 -7.43 -12.24 7.77
C ILE A 149 -7.32 -13.59 7.06
N THR A 150 -7.41 -14.69 7.82
CA THR A 150 -7.36 -16.05 7.25
C THR A 150 -8.55 -16.34 6.32
N ALA A 151 -9.75 -15.86 6.68
CA ALA A 151 -10.92 -15.98 5.80
C ALA A 151 -10.72 -15.23 4.48
N PHE A 152 -10.21 -14.01 4.51
CA PHE A 152 -9.91 -13.22 3.31
C PHE A 152 -8.78 -13.84 2.47
N GLN A 153 -7.78 -14.49 3.09
CA GLN A 153 -6.77 -15.26 2.36
C GLN A 153 -7.38 -16.48 1.64
N ARG A 154 -8.26 -17.23 2.31
CA ARG A 154 -8.94 -18.38 1.69
C ARG A 154 -9.84 -17.99 0.52
N LEU A 155 -10.40 -16.77 0.57
CA LEU A 155 -11.16 -16.18 -0.54
C LEU A 155 -10.25 -15.63 -1.64
N GLY A 156 -8.92 -15.69 -1.48
CA GLY A 156 -7.95 -15.17 -2.44
C GLY A 156 -7.95 -13.64 -2.54
N ILE A 157 -8.46 -12.93 -1.53
CA ILE A 157 -8.47 -11.45 -1.48
C ILE A 157 -7.14 -10.96 -0.95
N PHE A 158 -6.57 -11.63 0.07
CA PHE A 158 -5.25 -11.33 0.61
C PHE A 158 -4.22 -12.35 0.15
N GLY A 159 -2.99 -11.86 -0.02
CA GLY A 159 -1.82 -12.67 -0.27
C GLY A 159 -1.22 -13.23 1.03
N THR A 160 -0.02 -12.79 1.38
CA THR A 160 0.72 -13.26 2.57
C THR A 160 0.95 -12.09 3.55
N PRO A 161 -0.07 -11.68 4.32
CA PRO A 161 0.13 -10.69 5.37
C PRO A 161 1.06 -11.25 6.45
N GLY A 162 2.08 -10.49 6.82
CA GLY A 162 2.97 -10.80 7.93
C GLY A 162 2.51 -10.17 9.23
N THR A 163 3.26 -10.38 10.29
CA THR A 163 3.16 -9.65 11.56
C THR A 163 3.86 -8.29 11.47
N THR A 164 3.73 -7.46 12.51
CA THR A 164 4.51 -6.22 12.62
C THR A 164 6.01 -6.48 12.66
N GLU A 165 6.44 -7.60 13.27
CA GLU A 165 7.85 -7.99 13.32
C GLU A 165 8.36 -8.52 11.97
N ASP A 166 7.54 -9.26 11.22
CA ASP A 166 7.87 -9.64 9.85
C ASP A 166 8.09 -8.39 8.98
N LEU A 167 7.21 -7.38 9.12
CA LEU A 167 7.36 -6.12 8.40
C LEU A 167 8.69 -5.42 8.75
N ARG A 168 9.07 -5.37 10.02
CA ARG A 168 10.37 -4.85 10.44
C ARG A 168 11.52 -5.61 9.79
N THR A 169 11.45 -6.94 9.84
CA THR A 169 12.45 -7.84 9.25
C THR A 169 12.60 -7.60 7.75
N TRP A 170 11.50 -7.49 7.02
CA TRP A 170 11.53 -7.23 5.57
C TRP A 170 12.13 -5.86 5.21
N LEU A 171 11.77 -4.82 5.98
CA LEU A 171 12.33 -3.46 5.78
C LEU A 171 13.85 -3.46 6.05
N THR A 172 14.28 -4.09 7.15
CA THR A 172 15.70 -4.20 7.50
C THR A 172 16.50 -5.01 6.46
N ALA A 173 15.96 -6.15 6.04
CA ALA A 173 16.59 -7.00 5.02
C ALA A 173 16.72 -6.31 3.65
N ALA A 174 15.83 -5.37 3.34
CA ALA A 174 15.94 -4.53 2.15
C ALA A 174 16.96 -3.39 2.27
N GLY A 175 17.65 -3.25 3.42
CA GLY A 175 18.66 -2.21 3.66
C GLY A 175 18.09 -0.88 4.13
N LEU A 176 16.83 -0.84 4.56
CA LEU A 176 16.20 0.36 5.11
C LEU A 176 16.56 0.54 6.59
N ARG A 177 16.64 1.80 7.02
CA ARG A 177 16.98 2.24 8.37
C ARG A 177 15.93 3.19 8.91
N ASP A 178 16.11 3.68 10.13
CA ASP A 178 15.17 4.61 10.81
C ASP A 178 13.72 4.10 10.71
N ILE A 179 13.54 2.81 11.00
CA ILE A 179 12.27 2.11 10.82
C ILE A 179 11.34 2.46 11.98
N GLU A 180 10.30 3.22 11.69
CA GLU A 180 9.21 3.52 12.61
C GLU A 180 7.99 2.69 12.26
N LEU A 181 7.44 1.96 13.23
CA LEU A 181 6.23 1.16 13.09
C LEU A 181 5.19 1.65 14.11
N THR A 182 4.01 1.98 13.63
CA THR A 182 2.89 2.45 14.47
C THR A 182 1.71 1.51 14.29
N PRO A 183 1.58 0.45 15.10
CA PRO A 183 0.46 -0.46 15.05
C PRO A 183 -0.80 0.21 15.63
N THR A 184 -1.93 0.04 14.94
CA THR A 184 -3.25 0.50 15.38
C THR A 184 -4.29 -0.53 14.95
N GLY A 185 -4.83 -1.28 15.90
CA GLY A 185 -5.69 -2.42 15.60
C GLY A 185 -4.95 -3.48 14.78
N ALA A 186 -5.52 -3.89 13.66
CA ALA A 186 -4.91 -4.84 12.74
C ALA A 186 -4.10 -4.17 11.62
N VAL A 187 -3.85 -2.88 11.69
CA VAL A 187 -3.08 -2.14 10.69
C VAL A 187 -1.81 -1.57 11.32
N THR A 188 -0.68 -1.75 10.66
CA THR A 188 0.57 -1.08 11.00
C THR A 188 0.89 -0.04 9.95
N ALA A 189 1.04 1.22 10.38
CA ALA A 189 1.69 2.25 9.59
C ALA A 189 3.21 2.15 9.75
N PHE A 190 3.95 2.47 8.70
CA PHE A 190 5.40 2.41 8.74
C PHE A 190 6.03 3.54 7.94
N THR A 191 7.24 3.91 8.38
CA THR A 191 8.14 4.80 7.67
C THR A 191 9.56 4.26 7.84
N ALA A 192 10.38 4.33 6.79
CA ALA A 192 11.77 3.89 6.80
C ALA A 192 12.60 4.69 5.80
N ARG A 193 13.92 4.78 5.98
CA ARG A 193 14.87 5.47 5.10
C ARG A 193 15.84 4.51 4.43
N LYS A 194 16.16 4.80 3.19
CA LYS A 194 17.25 4.10 2.48
C LYS A 194 18.61 4.70 2.79
#